data_642531398bf40f14406b9e7bf78ea124
#
_entry.id   642531398bf40f14406b9e7bf78ea124
#
_cell.length_a   1.000
_cell.length_b   1.000
_cell.length_c   1.000
_cell.angle_alpha   90.00
_cell.angle_beta   90.00
_cell.angle_gamma   90.00
#
_symmetry.space_group_name_H-M   'P 1'
#
loop_
_entity.id
_entity.type
_entity.pdbx_description
1 polymer ?
#
loop_
_entity_poly.entity_id
_entity_poly.type
_entity_poly.pdbx_seq_one_letter_code
_entity_poly.pdbx_strand_id
1 'polypeptide(L)'
;MKYLFLLIVLVYSAVGLANPALDEQASDYQLAKTEQELAAEAVVDKLIMAYNAQNIRQFIELYAEDVEFYMYPQTLMFKGKEKLIERYGLMFKKMHCLKATSIKRVTHGSIVIDHETSEICSKEPGVVDKRSEFVTSYQVEAGKITKVVFFR
;
A
#
# COMPACT_ATOMS: atom_id res chain seq x y z
N MET A 1 26.47 48.82 59.64
CA MET A 1 26.82 47.46 59.18
C MET A 1 25.63 46.91 58.35
N LYS A 2 25.76 47.02 57.03
CA LYS A 2 24.66 46.51 56.07
C LYS A 2 25.22 45.27 55.37
N TYR A 3 24.66 44.11 55.65
CA TYR A 3 25.02 42.90 54.97
C TYR A 3 24.13 42.77 53.68
N LEU A 4 24.80 42.84 52.53
CA LEU A 4 24.23 42.68 51.24
C LEU A 4 24.27 41.15 50.92
N PHE A 5 23.11 40.45 50.97
CA PHE A 5 22.99 39.08 50.56
C PHE A 5 22.86 39.00 49.01
N LEU A 6 23.93 38.52 48.40
CA LEU A 6 23.95 38.26 46.97
C LEU A 6 23.29 36.88 46.69
N LEU A 7 22.05 36.87 46.18
CA LEU A 7 21.34 35.67 45.75
C LEU A 7 21.89 35.26 44.36
N ILE A 8 22.71 34.22 44.34
CA ILE A 8 23.14 33.59 43.08
C ILE A 8 22.01 32.62 42.64
N VAL A 9 21.26 33.03 41.62
CA VAL A 9 20.30 32.13 40.94
C VAL A 9 21.09 31.27 39.96
N LEU A 10 21.28 30.00 40.31
CA LEU A 10 21.82 28.97 39.42
C LEU A 10 20.71 28.55 38.46
N VAL A 11 20.78 29.05 37.21
CA VAL A 11 19.94 28.57 36.11
C VAL A 11 20.56 27.26 35.63
N TYR A 12 19.95 26.14 36.02
CA TYR A 12 20.23 24.83 35.41
C TYR A 12 19.63 24.80 34.02
N SER A 13 20.44 25.01 33.00
CA SER A 13 20.08 24.68 31.62
C SER A 13 20.10 23.16 31.49
N ALA A 14 18.93 22.54 31.50
CA ALA A 14 18.79 21.14 31.09
C ALA A 14 19.06 21.04 29.58
N VAL A 15 20.30 20.83 29.20
CA VAL A 15 20.66 20.39 27.86
C VAL A 15 20.17 18.96 27.78
N GLY A 16 19.07 18.75 27.08
CA GLY A 16 18.59 17.39 26.71
C GLY A 16 19.70 16.71 25.93
N LEU A 17 20.37 15.77 26.55
CA LEU A 17 21.31 14.88 25.88
C LEU A 17 20.45 13.97 24.97
N ALA A 18 20.34 14.33 23.70
CA ALA A 18 19.91 13.40 22.67
C ALA A 18 20.86 12.19 22.77
N ASN A 19 20.30 11.01 22.97
CA ASN A 19 21.09 9.80 23.10
C ASN A 19 21.43 9.30 21.69
N PRO A 20 22.64 9.54 21.16
CA PRO A 20 22.99 9.19 19.77
C PRO A 20 22.89 7.68 19.50
N ALA A 21 22.96 6.85 20.54
CA ALA A 21 22.82 5.40 20.41
C ALA A 21 21.39 4.94 20.05
N LEU A 22 20.37 5.73 20.37
CA LEU A 22 18.98 5.42 20.01
C LEU A 22 18.67 5.82 18.55
N ASP A 23 19.30 6.87 18.05
CA ASP A 23 19.14 7.28 16.65
C ASP A 23 19.91 6.36 15.69
N GLU A 24 21.07 5.84 16.10
CA GLU A 24 21.85 4.90 15.32
C GLU A 24 21.17 3.50 15.24
N GLN A 25 20.52 3.05 16.32
CA GLN A 25 19.72 1.82 16.31
C GLN A 25 18.42 1.96 15.50
N ALA A 26 17.82 3.14 15.43
CA ALA A 26 16.63 3.37 14.60
C ALA A 26 16.96 3.38 13.10
N SER A 27 18.18 3.79 12.70
CA SER A 27 18.60 3.80 11.29
C SER A 27 18.94 2.42 10.75
N ASP A 28 19.41 1.50 11.60
CA ASP A 28 19.78 0.13 11.23
C ASP A 28 18.54 -0.80 11.07
N TYR A 29 17.35 -0.36 11.49
CA TYR A 29 16.12 -1.15 11.37
C TYR A 29 15.47 -1.08 9.97
N GLN A 30 16.07 -0.41 9.01
CA GLN A 30 15.73 -0.62 7.60
C GLN A 30 16.37 -1.93 7.11
N LEU A 31 15.83 -3.04 7.58
CA LEU A 31 16.17 -4.37 7.06
C LEU A 31 16.01 -4.35 5.54
N ALA A 32 17.06 -4.72 4.82
CA ALA A 32 16.96 -4.92 3.38
C ALA A 32 15.84 -5.92 3.11
N LYS A 33 14.96 -5.59 2.15
CA LYS A 33 13.87 -6.50 1.77
C LYS A 33 14.42 -7.85 1.35
N THR A 34 13.75 -8.90 1.76
CA THR A 34 14.06 -10.26 1.35
C THR A 34 13.73 -10.47 -0.14
N GLU A 35 14.32 -11.48 -0.76
CA GLU A 35 13.97 -11.86 -2.14
C GLU A 35 12.47 -12.16 -2.30
N GLN A 36 11.84 -12.77 -1.29
CA GLN A 36 10.41 -13.04 -1.28
C GLN A 36 9.59 -11.76 -1.31
N GLU A 37 9.96 -10.76 -0.52
CA GLU A 37 9.27 -9.47 -0.48
C GLU A 37 9.41 -8.72 -1.81
N LEU A 38 10.61 -8.71 -2.39
CA LEU A 38 10.84 -8.10 -3.70
C LEU A 38 10.04 -8.80 -4.79
N ALA A 39 9.96 -10.14 -4.76
CA ALA A 39 9.16 -10.91 -5.71
C ALA A 39 7.66 -10.62 -5.56
N ALA A 40 7.15 -10.51 -4.32
CA ALA A 40 5.76 -10.17 -4.06
C ALA A 40 5.41 -8.76 -4.55
N GLU A 41 6.26 -7.78 -4.27
CA GLU A 41 6.10 -6.41 -4.77
C GLU A 41 6.09 -6.34 -6.29
N ALA A 42 6.99 -7.07 -6.96
CA ALA A 42 7.04 -7.10 -8.42
C ALA A 42 5.75 -7.63 -9.06
N VAL A 43 5.03 -8.54 -8.39
CA VAL A 43 3.71 -9.03 -8.85
C VAL A 43 2.68 -7.91 -8.73
N VAL A 44 2.63 -7.20 -7.61
CA VAL A 44 1.69 -6.09 -7.38
C VAL A 44 2.00 -4.91 -8.32
N ASP A 45 3.26 -4.61 -8.58
CA ASP A 45 3.64 -3.57 -9.56
C ASP A 45 3.14 -3.92 -10.97
N LYS A 46 3.33 -5.15 -11.42
CA LYS A 46 2.78 -5.63 -12.69
C LYS A 46 1.26 -5.54 -12.73
N LEU A 47 0.59 -5.80 -11.60
CA LEU A 47 -0.85 -5.68 -11.47
C LEU A 47 -1.31 -4.23 -11.71
N ILE A 48 -0.69 -3.26 -11.02
CA ILE A 48 -0.98 -1.84 -11.16
C ILE A 48 -0.71 -1.39 -12.60
N MET A 49 0.40 -1.82 -13.20
CA MET A 49 0.73 -1.50 -14.60
C MET A 49 -0.31 -2.05 -15.57
N ALA A 50 -0.73 -3.31 -15.41
CA ALA A 50 -1.75 -3.94 -16.26
C ALA A 50 -3.12 -3.27 -16.10
N TYR A 51 -3.49 -2.89 -14.89
CA TYR A 51 -4.70 -2.12 -14.60
C TYR A 51 -4.67 -0.74 -15.27
N ASN A 52 -3.59 0.00 -15.13
CA ASN A 52 -3.42 1.33 -15.70
C ASN A 52 -3.37 1.31 -17.25
N ALA A 53 -2.83 0.25 -17.81
CA ALA A 53 -2.83 0.03 -19.27
C ALA A 53 -4.16 -0.53 -19.79
N GLN A 54 -5.15 -0.78 -18.91
CA GLN A 54 -6.40 -1.49 -19.22
C GLN A 54 -6.17 -2.82 -19.97
N ASN A 55 -5.05 -3.48 -19.68
CA ASN A 55 -4.69 -4.77 -20.26
C ASN A 55 -5.28 -5.92 -19.43
N ILE A 56 -6.55 -6.27 -19.73
CA ILE A 56 -7.29 -7.27 -18.97
C ILE A 56 -6.60 -8.65 -19.00
N ARG A 57 -5.92 -9.02 -20.08
CA ARG A 57 -5.22 -10.32 -20.18
C ARG A 57 -4.08 -10.37 -19.15
N GLN A 58 -3.17 -9.39 -19.20
CA GLN A 58 -2.06 -9.34 -18.24
C GLN A 58 -2.55 -9.22 -16.81
N PHE A 59 -3.62 -8.43 -16.58
CA PHE A 59 -4.22 -8.28 -15.26
C PHE A 59 -4.68 -9.62 -14.69
N ILE A 60 -5.45 -10.41 -15.46
CA ILE A 60 -6.01 -11.69 -15.01
C ILE A 60 -4.91 -12.75 -14.79
N GLU A 61 -3.86 -12.73 -15.60
CA GLU A 61 -2.73 -13.68 -15.49
C GLU A 61 -2.00 -13.61 -14.16
N LEU A 62 -2.06 -12.47 -13.46
CA LEU A 62 -1.38 -12.29 -12.17
C LEU A 62 -2.11 -12.94 -10.99
N TYR A 63 -3.33 -13.43 -11.17
CA TYR A 63 -4.12 -14.05 -10.11
C TYR A 63 -4.10 -15.58 -10.18
N ALA A 64 -4.23 -16.20 -9.00
CA ALA A 64 -4.47 -17.64 -8.89
C ALA A 64 -5.89 -18.02 -9.36
N GLU A 65 -6.09 -19.29 -9.74
CA GLU A 65 -7.40 -19.77 -10.20
C GLU A 65 -8.49 -19.66 -9.12
N ASP A 66 -8.11 -19.86 -7.86
CA ASP A 66 -8.99 -19.84 -6.69
C ASP A 66 -8.92 -18.54 -5.89
N VAL A 67 -8.42 -17.46 -6.48
CA VAL A 67 -8.25 -16.16 -5.83
C VAL A 67 -9.49 -15.71 -5.06
N GLU A 68 -9.28 -15.15 -3.88
CA GLU A 68 -10.36 -14.66 -3.01
C GLU A 68 -10.27 -13.13 -2.84
N PHE A 69 -11.41 -12.46 -2.94
CA PHE A 69 -11.55 -11.03 -2.72
C PHE A 69 -12.43 -10.76 -1.52
N TYR A 70 -11.93 -9.98 -0.58
CA TYR A 70 -12.62 -9.62 0.65
C TYR A 70 -12.76 -8.12 0.82
N MET A 71 -13.80 -7.73 1.53
CA MET A 71 -13.91 -6.44 2.19
C MET A 71 -13.66 -6.65 3.68
N TYR A 72 -12.77 -5.83 4.27
CA TYR A 72 -12.51 -5.88 5.71
C TYR A 72 -13.82 -5.70 6.52
N PRO A 73 -14.05 -6.42 7.66
CA PRO A 73 -13.11 -7.33 8.28
C PRO A 73 -13.05 -8.74 7.64
N GLN A 74 -14.12 -9.30 7.09
CA GLN A 74 -14.15 -10.68 6.61
C GLN A 74 -15.27 -10.96 5.60
N THR A 75 -15.81 -9.94 4.93
CA THR A 75 -16.88 -10.13 3.95
C THR A 75 -16.30 -10.62 2.63
N LEU A 76 -16.53 -11.88 2.28
CA LEU A 76 -16.18 -12.43 0.97
C LEU A 76 -17.00 -11.72 -0.13
N MET A 77 -16.33 -11.02 -1.02
CA MET A 77 -16.95 -10.36 -2.17
C MET A 77 -17.16 -11.32 -3.32
N PHE A 78 -16.15 -12.12 -3.63
CA PHE A 78 -16.20 -13.21 -4.61
C PHE A 78 -14.93 -14.07 -4.50
N LYS A 79 -15.03 -15.26 -5.11
CA LYS A 79 -13.94 -16.23 -5.21
C LYS A 79 -13.84 -16.75 -6.65
N GLY A 80 -12.60 -17.02 -7.07
CA GLY A 80 -12.26 -17.66 -8.33
C GLY A 80 -12.03 -16.68 -9.47
N LYS A 81 -11.12 -17.08 -10.33
CA LYS A 81 -10.67 -16.29 -11.49
C LYS A 81 -11.79 -16.03 -12.50
N GLU A 82 -12.75 -16.93 -12.61
CA GLU A 82 -13.91 -16.75 -13.48
C GLU A 82 -14.73 -15.50 -13.05
N LYS A 83 -14.99 -15.35 -11.75
CA LYS A 83 -15.68 -14.18 -11.20
C LYS A 83 -14.85 -12.90 -11.32
N LEU A 84 -13.53 -13.01 -11.21
CA LEU A 84 -12.60 -11.91 -11.47
C LEU A 84 -12.76 -11.43 -12.93
N ILE A 85 -12.73 -12.35 -13.90
CA ILE A 85 -12.87 -12.04 -15.32
C ILE A 85 -14.20 -11.36 -15.61
N GLU A 86 -15.30 -11.86 -15.05
CA GLU A 86 -16.63 -11.28 -15.20
C GLU A 86 -16.65 -9.81 -14.72
N ARG A 87 -16.17 -9.57 -13.49
CA ARG A 87 -16.22 -8.24 -12.86
C ARG A 87 -15.28 -7.23 -13.49
N TYR A 88 -14.00 -7.59 -13.59
CA TYR A 88 -12.98 -6.68 -14.12
C TYR A 88 -13.05 -6.54 -15.64
N GLY A 89 -13.45 -7.59 -16.34
CA GLY A 89 -13.69 -7.53 -17.78
C GLY A 89 -14.79 -6.55 -18.16
N LEU A 90 -15.89 -6.49 -17.38
CA LEU A 90 -16.95 -5.49 -17.56
C LEU A 90 -16.45 -4.09 -17.24
N MET A 91 -15.68 -3.93 -16.17
CA MET A 91 -15.11 -2.64 -15.76
C MET A 91 -14.16 -2.11 -16.83
N PHE A 92 -13.21 -2.90 -17.31
CA PHE A 92 -12.24 -2.50 -18.34
C PHE A 92 -12.91 -2.12 -19.67
N LYS A 93 -14.05 -2.75 -19.99
CA LYS A 93 -14.82 -2.39 -21.19
C LYS A 93 -15.63 -1.11 -21.05
N LYS A 94 -16.10 -0.80 -19.83
CA LYS A 94 -17.02 0.33 -19.60
C LYS A 94 -16.30 1.63 -19.26
N MET A 95 -15.11 1.55 -18.68
CA MET A 95 -14.38 2.73 -18.24
C MET A 95 -13.47 3.24 -19.36
N HIS A 96 -13.50 4.54 -19.60
CA HIS A 96 -12.66 5.20 -20.59
C HIS A 96 -11.22 5.33 -20.13
N CYS A 97 -10.99 5.44 -18.82
CA CYS A 97 -9.67 5.34 -18.21
C CYS A 97 -9.77 4.70 -16.83
N LEU A 98 -8.69 4.03 -16.45
CA LEU A 98 -8.46 3.47 -15.12
C LEU A 98 -7.03 3.79 -14.72
N LYS A 99 -6.85 4.32 -13.51
CA LYS A 99 -5.53 4.59 -12.96
C LYS A 99 -5.52 4.26 -11.48
N ALA A 100 -4.60 3.41 -11.07
CA ALA A 100 -4.25 3.15 -9.68
C ALA A 100 -2.83 3.65 -9.42
N THR A 101 -2.61 4.17 -8.22
CA THR A 101 -1.29 4.62 -7.78
C THR A 101 -1.08 4.19 -6.34
N SER A 102 -0.01 3.44 -6.07
CA SER A 102 0.45 3.15 -4.72
C SER A 102 1.13 4.41 -4.16
N ILE A 103 0.62 4.93 -3.04
CA ILE A 103 1.15 6.10 -2.34
C ILE A 103 2.20 5.66 -1.32
N LYS A 104 1.88 4.59 -0.59
CA LYS A 104 2.75 3.99 0.43
C LYS A 104 2.58 2.49 0.39
N ARG A 105 3.68 1.78 0.58
CA ARG A 105 3.72 0.32 0.61
C ARG A 105 4.41 -0.18 1.86
N VAL A 106 3.84 -1.22 2.46
CA VAL A 106 4.47 -2.05 3.49
C VAL A 106 4.43 -3.48 3.00
N THR A 107 5.57 -4.16 3.05
CA THR A 107 5.68 -5.55 2.63
C THR A 107 6.29 -6.37 3.74
N HIS A 108 5.71 -7.55 3.98
CA HIS A 108 6.27 -8.54 4.90
C HIS A 108 6.02 -9.94 4.36
N GLY A 109 7.11 -10.64 4.02
CA GLY A 109 7.05 -11.97 3.41
C GLY A 109 6.25 -11.96 2.11
N SER A 110 5.14 -12.69 2.06
CA SER A 110 4.26 -12.78 0.89
C SER A 110 3.13 -11.75 0.86
N ILE A 111 3.05 -10.87 1.87
CA ILE A 111 1.97 -9.89 1.99
C ILE A 111 2.47 -8.50 1.60
N VAL A 112 1.78 -7.89 0.63
CA VAL A 112 1.99 -6.50 0.22
C VAL A 112 0.75 -5.70 0.61
N ILE A 113 0.94 -4.61 1.34
CA ILE A 113 -0.13 -3.70 1.74
C ILE A 113 0.14 -2.34 1.11
N ASP A 114 -0.76 -1.90 0.26
CA ASP A 114 -0.69 -0.62 -0.42
C ASP A 114 -1.76 0.34 0.08
N HIS A 115 -1.35 1.56 0.40
CA HIS A 115 -2.23 2.70 0.44
C HIS A 115 -2.32 3.25 -0.99
N GLU A 116 -3.51 3.21 -1.58
CA GLU A 116 -3.72 3.45 -3.00
C GLU A 116 -4.72 4.57 -3.26
N THR A 117 -4.50 5.28 -4.36
CA THR A 117 -5.55 6.08 -5.00
C THR A 117 -6.00 5.43 -6.29
N SER A 118 -7.29 5.62 -6.61
CA SER A 118 -7.88 5.22 -7.89
C SER A 118 -8.56 6.42 -8.56
N GLU A 119 -8.30 6.61 -9.84
CA GLU A 119 -8.94 7.59 -10.71
C GLU A 119 -9.61 6.86 -11.86
N ILE A 120 -10.84 7.25 -12.18
CA ILE A 120 -11.66 6.60 -13.20
C ILE A 120 -12.32 7.67 -14.07
N CYS A 121 -12.31 7.46 -15.39
CA CYS A 121 -13.11 8.19 -16.36
C CYS A 121 -14.32 7.31 -16.73
N SER A 122 -15.47 7.51 -16.08
CA SER A 122 -16.65 6.68 -16.32
C SER A 122 -17.64 7.28 -17.31
N LYS A 123 -17.59 8.60 -17.55
CA LYS A 123 -18.51 9.34 -18.41
C LYS A 123 -17.87 9.73 -19.73
N GLU A 124 -16.74 10.39 -19.68
CA GLU A 124 -16.05 10.95 -20.85
C GLU A 124 -14.59 10.53 -20.89
N PRO A 125 -14.03 10.27 -22.09
CA PRO A 125 -12.61 9.96 -22.25
C PRO A 125 -11.73 11.10 -21.73
N GLY A 126 -10.72 10.76 -20.90
CA GLY A 126 -9.76 11.72 -20.37
C GLY A 126 -10.27 12.62 -19.24
N VAL A 127 -11.55 12.55 -18.88
CA VAL A 127 -12.15 13.33 -17.78
C VAL A 127 -12.34 12.43 -16.57
N VAL A 128 -11.50 12.62 -15.55
CA VAL A 128 -11.61 11.87 -14.28
C VAL A 128 -12.82 12.35 -13.52
N ASP A 129 -13.84 11.51 -13.39
CA ASP A 129 -15.10 11.81 -12.70
C ASP A 129 -15.29 11.03 -11.40
N LYS A 130 -14.41 10.07 -11.11
CA LYS A 130 -14.36 9.32 -9.84
C LYS A 130 -12.95 9.25 -9.32
N ARG A 131 -12.81 9.57 -8.02
CA ARG A 131 -11.57 9.38 -7.26
C ARG A 131 -11.89 8.67 -5.97
N SER A 132 -11.05 7.75 -5.57
CA SER A 132 -11.12 7.07 -4.28
C SER A 132 -9.73 6.80 -3.73
N GLU A 133 -9.65 6.71 -2.42
CA GLU A 133 -8.46 6.38 -1.66
C GLU A 133 -8.81 5.24 -0.71
N PHE A 134 -7.96 4.25 -0.61
CA PHE A 134 -8.20 3.04 0.18
C PHE A 134 -6.90 2.30 0.45
N VAL A 135 -6.96 1.34 1.34
CA VAL A 135 -5.84 0.42 1.60
C VAL A 135 -6.21 -0.95 1.05
N THR A 136 -5.28 -1.59 0.36
CA THR A 136 -5.44 -2.95 -0.16
C THR A 136 -4.31 -3.83 0.37
N SER A 137 -4.66 -5.04 0.82
CA SER A 137 -3.68 -6.09 1.10
C SER A 137 -3.74 -7.14 0.01
N TYR A 138 -2.58 -7.51 -0.50
CA TYR A 138 -2.38 -8.57 -1.49
C TYR A 138 -1.55 -9.70 -0.87
N GLN A 139 -2.03 -10.93 -0.93
CA GLN A 139 -1.25 -12.11 -0.61
C GLN A 139 -0.73 -12.72 -1.90
N VAL A 140 0.59 -12.89 -2.01
CA VAL A 140 1.27 -13.39 -3.22
C VAL A 140 1.94 -14.73 -2.91
N GLU A 141 1.56 -15.78 -3.61
CA GLU A 141 2.12 -17.11 -3.47
C GLU A 141 2.48 -17.67 -4.86
N ALA A 142 3.67 -18.26 -4.98
CA ALA A 142 4.17 -18.81 -6.24
C ALA A 142 4.02 -17.84 -7.45
N GLY A 143 4.24 -16.54 -7.21
CA GLY A 143 4.15 -15.49 -8.23
C GLY A 143 2.73 -15.12 -8.68
N LYS A 144 1.70 -15.53 -7.91
CA LYS A 144 0.29 -15.23 -8.16
C LYS A 144 -0.36 -14.61 -6.93
N ILE A 145 -1.32 -13.72 -7.15
CA ILE A 145 -2.14 -13.15 -6.08
C ILE A 145 -3.23 -14.16 -5.75
N THR A 146 -3.22 -14.66 -4.50
CA THR A 146 -4.18 -15.65 -3.99
C THR A 146 -5.30 -15.00 -3.19
N LYS A 147 -5.05 -13.84 -2.58
CA LYS A 147 -6.04 -13.12 -1.78
C LYS A 147 -5.86 -11.61 -1.91
N VAL A 148 -7.00 -10.91 -1.96
CA VAL A 148 -7.08 -9.44 -1.91
C VAL A 148 -8.05 -9.04 -0.81
N VAL A 149 -7.64 -8.09 0.04
CA VAL A 149 -8.51 -7.52 1.08
C VAL A 149 -8.53 -6.01 0.94
N PHE A 150 -9.70 -5.44 0.74
CA PHE A 150 -9.92 -4.00 0.71
C PHE A 150 -10.33 -3.47 2.08
N PHE A 151 -9.71 -2.39 2.51
CA PHE A 151 -10.03 -1.63 3.72
C PHE A 151 -10.60 -0.28 3.31
N ARG A 152 -11.86 -0.03 3.64
CA ARG A 152 -12.59 1.21 3.32
C ARG A 152 -13.32 1.75 4.54
#